data_9e74b8922e87edb7036d8f6213384640
#
_entry.id   9e74b8922e87edb7036d8f6213384640
#
_cell.length_a   1.000
_cell.length_b   1.000
_cell.length_c   1.000
_cell.angle_alpha   90.00
_cell.angle_beta   90.00
_cell.angle_gamma   90.00
#
_symmetry.space_group_name_H-M   'P 1'
#
loop_
_entity.id
_entity.type
_entity.pdbx_description
1 polymer ?
#
loop_
_entity_poly.entity_id
_entity_poly.type
_entity_poly.pdbx_seq_one_letter_code
_entity_poly.pdbx_strand_id
1 'polypeptide(L)'
;MDMVQTGEYAKNTTIGYDKEDISHNVGDVWEDDNHKFEKKEGYTVKTGKNHDAFQKIRKYLQEKNSCKNPTCKTIKKTNNDIQFIQNGGFCMGCTAERETILRVDGMFAPFQNYKVWTKMIVYGKQKLEELKHSLTEVREEYEYVNEDGTVEKWKLPKSIDEVKAEIQEMIDIGTKEIEELEANRLSAFDELREKNYEHYL
;
A
#
# COMPACT_ATOMS: atom_id res chain seq x y z
N MET A 1 16.25 5.16 -57.56
CA MET A 1 14.99 5.92 -57.60
C MET A 1 13.74 5.05 -57.76
N ASP A 2 13.89 3.81 -58.18
CA ASP A 2 12.76 2.91 -58.49
C ASP A 2 11.99 2.42 -57.24
N MET A 3 12.66 2.25 -56.12
CA MET A 3 12.02 1.81 -54.84
C MET A 3 10.95 2.81 -54.32
N VAL A 4 11.15 4.11 -54.57
CA VAL A 4 10.20 5.12 -54.12
C VAL A 4 8.91 5.14 -54.95
N GLN A 5 9.01 4.73 -56.23
CA GLN A 5 7.88 4.69 -57.17
C GLN A 5 7.04 3.42 -57.02
N THR A 6 7.65 2.30 -56.64
CA THR A 6 6.96 1.01 -56.50
C THR A 6 6.48 0.70 -55.09
N GLY A 7 6.91 1.46 -54.11
CA GLY A 7 6.55 1.21 -52.68
C GLY A 7 7.28 -0.04 -52.10
N GLU A 8 8.16 -0.66 -52.84
CA GLU A 8 8.85 -1.89 -52.42
C GLU A 8 9.84 -1.68 -51.27
N TYR A 9 10.33 -0.43 -51.09
CA TYR A 9 11.19 -0.10 -49.97
C TYR A 9 10.47 -0.31 -48.60
N ALA A 10 9.16 -0.22 -48.55
CA ALA A 10 8.39 -0.44 -47.34
C ALA A 10 8.40 -1.90 -46.88
N LYS A 11 8.62 -2.83 -47.81
CA LYS A 11 8.71 -4.29 -47.50
C LYS A 11 10.04 -4.67 -46.87
N ASN A 12 11.12 -3.93 -47.17
CA ASN A 12 12.49 -4.26 -46.76
C ASN A 12 13.00 -3.43 -45.56
N THR A 13 12.24 -2.46 -45.08
CA THR A 13 12.65 -1.59 -43.97
C THR A 13 12.27 -2.13 -42.60
N THR A 14 11.52 -3.21 -42.48
CA THR A 14 11.26 -3.91 -41.22
C THR A 14 12.44 -4.83 -40.93
N ILE A 15 13.51 -4.28 -40.37
CA ILE A 15 14.64 -5.04 -39.84
C ILE A 15 14.09 -6.07 -38.85
N GLY A 16 14.19 -7.36 -39.19
CA GLY A 16 14.00 -8.44 -38.25
C GLY A 16 12.64 -9.14 -38.24
N TYR A 17 11.81 -8.97 -39.25
CA TYR A 17 10.59 -9.76 -39.37
C TYR A 17 10.49 -10.43 -40.74
N ASP A 18 10.97 -11.67 -40.83
CA ASP A 18 10.42 -12.62 -41.78
C ASP A 18 8.98 -12.94 -41.27
N LYS A 19 8.04 -12.10 -41.66
CA LYS A 19 6.62 -12.47 -41.53
C LYS A 19 6.33 -13.46 -42.63
N GLU A 20 6.35 -14.73 -42.30
CA GLU A 20 5.47 -15.66 -42.96
C GLU A 20 4.09 -15.08 -42.85
N ASP A 21 3.46 -14.75 -43.97
CA ASP A 21 2.05 -14.27 -44.01
C ASP A 21 1.15 -15.45 -43.66
N ILE A 22 1.11 -15.79 -42.38
CA ILE A 22 0.17 -16.78 -41.85
C ILE A 22 -1.20 -16.12 -41.89
N SER A 23 -1.99 -16.42 -42.91
CA SER A 23 -3.36 -15.96 -43.00
C SER A 23 -4.22 -16.65 -41.92
N HIS A 24 -4.63 -15.90 -40.94
CA HIS A 24 -5.54 -16.39 -39.91
C HIS A 24 -7.00 -16.20 -40.33
N ASN A 25 -7.82 -17.25 -40.15
CA ASN A 25 -9.25 -17.21 -40.36
C ASN A 25 -9.98 -16.57 -39.18
N VAL A 26 -11.20 -16.07 -39.44
CA VAL A 26 -12.04 -15.53 -38.37
C VAL A 26 -12.30 -16.62 -37.32
N GLY A 27 -11.99 -16.35 -36.06
CA GLY A 27 -12.07 -17.29 -34.96
C GLY A 27 -10.72 -17.90 -34.55
N ASP A 28 -9.68 -17.77 -35.38
CA ASP A 28 -8.36 -18.27 -35.04
C ASP A 28 -7.78 -17.48 -33.85
N VAL A 29 -7.12 -18.23 -32.95
CA VAL A 29 -6.42 -17.70 -31.79
C VAL A 29 -4.98 -18.18 -31.84
N TRP A 30 -4.03 -17.24 -31.73
CA TRP A 30 -2.59 -17.56 -31.69
C TRP A 30 -1.89 -16.66 -30.67
N GLU A 31 -0.68 -17.00 -30.29
CA GLU A 31 0.11 -16.30 -29.28
C GLU A 31 1.53 -16.05 -29.80
N ASP A 32 2.07 -14.89 -29.43
CA ASP A 32 3.50 -14.62 -29.44
C ASP A 32 4.05 -14.61 -28.01
N ASP A 33 5.33 -14.23 -27.82
CA ASP A 33 5.96 -14.23 -26.50
C ASP A 33 5.20 -13.36 -25.47
N ASN A 34 4.57 -12.26 -25.91
CA ASN A 34 3.99 -11.25 -25.05
C ASN A 34 2.48 -11.06 -25.20
N HIS A 35 1.89 -11.60 -26.29
CA HIS A 35 0.51 -11.30 -26.65
C HIS A 35 -0.27 -12.54 -27.09
N LYS A 36 -1.56 -12.47 -26.88
CA LYS A 36 -2.56 -13.34 -27.44
C LYS A 36 -3.34 -12.58 -28.51
N PHE A 37 -3.58 -13.21 -29.65
CA PHE A 37 -4.30 -12.64 -30.78
C PHE A 37 -5.55 -13.46 -31.03
N GLU A 38 -6.63 -12.78 -31.41
CA GLU A 38 -7.88 -13.41 -31.86
C GLU A 38 -8.33 -12.70 -33.14
N LYS A 39 -8.52 -13.45 -34.21
CA LYS A 39 -9.03 -12.92 -35.47
C LYS A 39 -10.55 -12.79 -35.41
N LYS A 40 -11.05 -11.55 -35.52
CA LYS A 40 -12.47 -11.25 -35.65
C LYS A 40 -12.78 -10.72 -37.04
N GLU A 41 -14.06 -10.65 -37.36
CA GLU A 41 -14.51 -10.14 -38.67
C GLU A 41 -14.04 -8.68 -38.84
N GLY A 42 -13.16 -8.47 -39.83
CA GLY A 42 -12.62 -7.16 -40.18
C GLY A 42 -11.44 -6.65 -39.29
N TYR A 43 -11.10 -7.31 -38.17
CA TYR A 43 -9.99 -6.87 -37.31
C TYR A 43 -9.36 -8.01 -36.50
N THR A 44 -8.21 -7.74 -35.92
CA THR A 44 -7.53 -8.67 -34.99
C THR A 44 -7.44 -8.04 -33.61
N VAL A 45 -7.95 -8.73 -32.59
CA VAL A 45 -7.79 -8.33 -31.19
C VAL A 45 -6.42 -8.78 -30.70
N LYS A 46 -5.64 -7.85 -30.18
CA LYS A 46 -4.32 -8.11 -29.55
C LYS A 46 -4.46 -7.89 -28.05
N THR A 47 -4.22 -8.91 -27.26
CA THR A 47 -4.33 -8.87 -25.79
C THR A 47 -2.98 -9.28 -25.19
N GLY A 48 -2.43 -8.49 -24.27
CA GLY A 48 -1.20 -8.88 -23.57
C GLY A 48 -1.45 -10.12 -22.70
N LYS A 49 -0.49 -11.05 -22.64
CA LYS A 49 -0.59 -12.27 -21.80
C LYS A 49 -0.91 -11.96 -20.32
N ASN A 50 -0.45 -10.83 -19.82
CA ASN A 50 -0.69 -10.37 -18.45
C ASN A 50 -1.91 -9.44 -18.32
N HIS A 51 -2.76 -9.32 -19.35
CA HIS A 51 -3.89 -8.40 -19.36
C HIS A 51 -4.83 -8.60 -18.15
N ASP A 52 -5.17 -9.83 -17.84
CA ASP A 52 -6.05 -10.15 -16.71
C ASP A 52 -5.41 -9.83 -15.35
N ALA A 53 -4.10 -10.04 -15.23
CA ALA A 53 -3.36 -9.65 -14.03
C ALA A 53 -3.35 -8.13 -13.88
N PHE A 54 -3.09 -7.38 -14.94
CA PHE A 54 -3.15 -5.92 -14.93
C PHE A 54 -4.56 -5.40 -14.68
N GLN A 55 -5.60 -6.05 -15.21
CA GLN A 55 -6.99 -5.68 -14.90
C GLN A 55 -7.33 -5.89 -13.42
N LYS A 56 -6.89 -7.00 -12.82
CA LYS A 56 -7.06 -7.25 -11.38
C LYS A 56 -6.35 -6.19 -10.53
N ILE A 57 -5.11 -5.87 -10.88
CA ILE A 57 -4.35 -4.80 -10.20
C ILE A 57 -5.06 -3.45 -10.35
N ARG A 58 -5.51 -3.11 -11.55
CA ARG A 58 -6.24 -1.85 -11.81
C ARG A 58 -7.53 -1.76 -11.01
N LYS A 59 -8.31 -2.83 -10.95
CA LYS A 59 -9.53 -2.91 -10.15
C LYS A 59 -9.23 -2.74 -8.66
N TYR A 60 -8.22 -3.45 -8.14
CA TYR A 60 -7.76 -3.31 -6.77
C TYR A 60 -7.33 -1.88 -6.42
N LEU A 61 -6.56 -1.22 -7.30
CA LEU A 61 -6.16 0.17 -7.11
C LEU A 61 -7.34 1.14 -7.17
N GLN A 62 -8.30 0.91 -8.06
CA GLN A 62 -9.54 1.70 -8.12
C GLN A 62 -10.35 1.58 -6.84
N GLU A 63 -10.52 0.37 -6.32
CA GLU A 63 -11.22 0.12 -5.05
C GLU A 63 -10.50 0.80 -3.88
N LYS A 64 -9.16 0.65 -3.79
CA LYS A 64 -8.34 1.30 -2.75
C LYS A 64 -8.36 2.83 -2.81
N ASN A 65 -8.51 3.41 -3.99
CA ASN A 65 -8.54 4.85 -4.21
C ASN A 65 -9.96 5.41 -4.32
N SER A 66 -10.97 4.62 -3.95
CA SER A 66 -12.36 5.05 -3.92
C SER A 66 -12.74 5.66 -2.58
N CYS A 67 -13.44 6.78 -2.61
CA CYS A 67 -13.99 7.40 -1.39
C CYS A 67 -15.11 6.51 -0.82
N LYS A 68 -15.06 6.23 0.48
CA LYS A 68 -16.09 5.43 1.18
C LYS A 68 -17.44 6.13 1.30
N ASN A 69 -17.51 7.44 1.08
CA ASN A 69 -18.78 8.15 1.08
C ASN A 69 -19.59 7.78 -0.17
N PRO A 70 -20.75 7.08 -0.03
CA PRO A 70 -21.57 6.66 -1.17
C PRO A 70 -22.15 7.85 -1.94
N THR A 71 -22.30 9.01 -1.30
CA THR A 71 -22.81 10.23 -1.91
C THR A 71 -21.70 11.18 -2.38
N CYS A 72 -20.46 10.69 -2.44
CA CYS A 72 -19.31 11.50 -2.84
C CYS A 72 -19.47 12.04 -4.27
N LYS A 73 -19.50 13.35 -4.42
CA LYS A 73 -19.65 14.05 -5.71
C LYS A 73 -18.33 14.23 -6.45
N THR A 74 -17.19 13.90 -5.86
CA THR A 74 -15.87 14.08 -6.47
C THR A 74 -15.64 13.01 -7.53
N ILE A 75 -15.82 13.36 -8.79
CA ILE A 75 -15.66 12.46 -9.94
C ILE A 75 -14.18 12.19 -10.21
N LYS A 76 -13.35 13.25 -10.19
CA LYS A 76 -11.92 13.20 -10.50
C LYS A 76 -11.10 13.39 -9.22
N LYS A 77 -10.38 12.36 -8.80
CA LYS A 77 -9.55 12.41 -7.59
C LYS A 77 -8.20 13.04 -7.91
N THR A 78 -7.79 13.98 -7.05
CA THR A 78 -6.44 14.56 -7.06
C THR A 78 -5.48 13.65 -6.28
N ASN A 79 -4.17 13.90 -6.37
CA ASN A 79 -3.19 13.18 -5.55
C ASN A 79 -3.45 13.38 -4.06
N ASN A 80 -3.89 14.56 -3.65
CA ASN A 80 -4.28 14.83 -2.27
C ASN A 80 -5.51 14.01 -1.87
N ASP A 81 -6.53 13.92 -2.73
CA ASP A 81 -7.70 13.05 -2.45
C ASP A 81 -7.28 11.59 -2.25
N ILE A 82 -6.36 11.09 -3.07
CA ILE A 82 -5.86 9.71 -2.95
C ILE A 82 -5.15 9.51 -1.60
N GLN A 83 -4.30 10.45 -1.16
CA GLN A 83 -3.65 10.39 0.15
C GLN A 83 -4.67 10.41 1.30
N PHE A 84 -5.69 11.26 1.22
CA PHE A 84 -6.77 11.31 2.21
C PHE A 84 -7.56 9.99 2.25
N ILE A 85 -7.88 9.41 1.09
CA ILE A 85 -8.57 8.12 0.98
C ILE A 85 -7.73 6.99 1.59
N GLN A 86 -6.44 6.93 1.27
CA GLN A 86 -5.53 5.92 1.81
C GLN A 86 -5.38 6.00 3.33
N ASN A 87 -5.38 7.22 3.89
CA ASN A 87 -5.22 7.45 5.32
C ASN A 87 -6.52 7.35 6.13
N GLY A 88 -7.65 7.66 5.52
CA GLY A 88 -8.94 7.77 6.24
C GLY A 88 -10.14 7.20 5.50
N GLY A 89 -9.97 6.71 4.28
CA GLY A 89 -11.06 6.16 3.47
C GLY A 89 -11.93 7.18 2.74
N PHE A 90 -11.73 8.49 2.96
CA PHE A 90 -12.55 9.56 2.39
C PHE A 90 -11.69 10.57 1.65
N CYS A 91 -12.16 11.13 0.52
CA CYS A 91 -11.46 12.20 -0.18
C CYS A 91 -11.41 13.48 0.68
N MET A 92 -10.54 14.40 0.31
CA MET A 92 -10.32 15.64 1.06
C MET A 92 -11.63 16.42 1.33
N GLY A 93 -12.49 16.56 0.33
CA GLY A 93 -13.76 17.26 0.47
C GLY A 93 -14.72 16.57 1.47
N CYS A 94 -14.89 15.26 1.36
CA CYS A 94 -15.72 14.49 2.29
C CYS A 94 -15.15 14.47 3.71
N THR A 95 -13.82 14.48 3.85
CA THR A 95 -13.15 14.58 5.15
C THR A 95 -13.41 15.93 5.78
N ALA A 96 -13.25 17.02 5.04
CA ALA A 96 -13.51 18.38 5.54
C ALA A 96 -14.98 18.58 5.96
N GLU A 97 -15.93 18.06 5.18
CA GLU A 97 -17.36 18.10 5.50
C GLU A 97 -17.66 17.37 6.82
N ARG A 98 -17.13 16.13 6.97
CA ARG A 98 -17.27 15.34 8.19
C ARG A 98 -16.67 16.03 9.41
N GLU A 99 -15.46 16.55 9.30
CA GLU A 99 -14.81 17.27 10.39
C GLU A 99 -15.54 18.55 10.74
N THR A 100 -16.17 19.23 9.79
CA THR A 100 -16.99 20.41 10.06
C THR A 100 -18.21 20.04 10.90
N ILE A 101 -18.92 18.96 10.54
CA ILE A 101 -20.06 18.46 11.32
C ILE A 101 -19.61 18.11 12.74
N LEU A 102 -18.54 17.34 12.89
CA LEU A 102 -18.01 16.96 14.20
C LEU A 102 -17.60 18.16 15.07
N ARG A 103 -17.08 19.24 14.46
CA ARG A 103 -16.74 20.47 15.20
C ARG A 103 -17.96 21.22 15.66
N VAL A 104 -18.99 21.31 14.82
CA VAL A 104 -20.27 21.97 15.18
C VAL A 104 -20.93 21.25 16.33
N ASP A 105 -20.90 19.92 16.34
CA ASP A 105 -21.56 19.09 17.35
C ASP A 105 -20.66 18.79 18.58
N GLY A 106 -19.43 19.36 18.62
CA GLY A 106 -18.50 19.20 19.73
C GLY A 106 -17.82 17.82 19.81
N MET A 107 -18.01 16.96 18.78
CA MET A 107 -17.50 15.58 18.75
C MET A 107 -16.14 15.46 18.05
N PHE A 108 -15.55 16.57 17.66
CA PHE A 108 -14.25 16.54 16.94
C PHE A 108 -13.10 16.06 17.83
N ALA A 109 -13.07 16.44 19.10
CA ALA A 109 -12.02 16.04 20.03
C ALA A 109 -12.03 14.52 20.31
N PRO A 110 -13.16 13.91 20.70
CA PRO A 110 -13.25 12.44 20.82
C PRO A 110 -12.86 11.70 19.53
N PHE A 111 -13.29 12.18 18.37
CA PHE A 111 -12.96 11.61 17.07
C PHE A 111 -11.44 11.67 16.77
N GLN A 112 -10.80 12.80 16.99
CA GLN A 112 -9.36 12.97 16.83
C GLN A 112 -8.59 12.09 17.80
N ASN A 113 -8.96 12.07 19.06
CA ASN A 113 -8.35 11.28 20.11
C ASN A 113 -8.42 9.78 19.76
N TYR A 114 -9.58 9.28 19.36
CA TYR A 114 -9.74 7.89 18.92
C TYR A 114 -8.76 7.54 17.78
N LYS A 115 -8.64 8.40 16.76
CA LYS A 115 -7.74 8.17 15.63
C LYS A 115 -6.28 8.21 16.03
N VAL A 116 -5.88 9.15 16.88
CA VAL A 116 -4.51 9.28 17.36
C VAL A 116 -4.13 8.06 18.19
N TRP A 117 -4.94 7.71 19.19
CA TRP A 117 -4.67 6.56 20.05
C TRP A 117 -4.65 5.23 19.27
N THR A 118 -5.55 5.06 18.29
CA THR A 118 -5.51 3.88 17.42
C THR A 118 -4.17 3.75 16.70
N LYS A 119 -3.62 4.85 16.17
CA LYS A 119 -2.30 4.83 15.52
C LYS A 119 -1.17 4.58 16.52
N MET A 120 -1.22 5.20 17.69
CA MET A 120 -0.23 5.02 18.75
C MET A 120 -0.20 3.57 19.24
N ILE A 121 -1.37 2.94 19.43
CA ILE A 121 -1.47 1.52 19.83
C ILE A 121 -0.86 0.61 18.78
N VAL A 122 -1.16 0.82 17.49
CA VAL A 122 -0.59 0.00 16.40
C VAL A 122 0.93 0.13 16.38
N TYR A 123 1.44 1.35 16.44
CA TYR A 123 2.89 1.61 16.47
C TYR A 123 3.55 1.04 17.73
N GLY A 124 2.94 1.25 18.90
CA GLY A 124 3.45 0.72 20.17
C GLY A 124 3.52 -0.80 20.19
N LYS A 125 2.47 -1.48 19.71
CA LYS A 125 2.48 -2.96 19.58
C LYS A 125 3.59 -3.45 18.66
N GLN A 126 3.81 -2.77 17.53
CA GLN A 126 4.92 -3.12 16.64
C GLN A 126 6.26 -2.96 17.35
N LYS A 127 6.47 -1.85 18.09
CA LYS A 127 7.71 -1.62 18.86
C LYS A 127 7.91 -2.64 19.97
N LEU A 128 6.85 -3.06 20.65
CA LEU A 128 6.94 -4.14 21.64
C LEU A 128 7.37 -5.47 21.01
N GLU A 129 6.88 -5.81 19.83
CA GLU A 129 7.33 -7.02 19.12
C GLU A 129 8.81 -6.93 18.71
N GLU A 130 9.26 -5.75 18.25
CA GLU A 130 10.68 -5.50 17.96
C GLU A 130 11.56 -5.68 19.22
N LEU A 131 11.12 -5.16 20.39
CA LEU A 131 11.84 -5.32 21.66
C LEU A 131 11.86 -6.77 22.13
N LYS A 132 10.74 -7.51 22.03
CA LYS A 132 10.70 -8.94 22.35
C LYS A 132 11.63 -9.74 21.46
N HIS A 133 11.71 -9.41 20.17
CA HIS A 133 12.66 -10.04 19.25
C HIS A 133 14.10 -9.73 19.67
N SER A 134 14.40 -8.47 19.97
CA SER A 134 15.72 -8.04 20.45
C SER A 134 16.14 -8.79 21.71
N LEU A 135 15.21 -9.05 22.65
CA LEU A 135 15.48 -9.82 23.86
C LEU A 135 16.02 -11.23 23.56
N THR A 136 15.55 -11.85 22.46
CA THR A 136 16.03 -13.18 22.04
C THR A 136 17.37 -13.16 21.33
N GLU A 137 17.77 -12.01 20.77
CA GLU A 137 18.97 -11.85 19.94
C GLU A 137 20.18 -11.27 20.66
N VAL A 138 20.04 -10.91 21.94
CA VAL A 138 21.16 -10.34 22.72
C VAL A 138 22.32 -11.33 22.78
N ARG A 139 23.50 -10.89 22.32
CA ARG A 139 24.76 -11.65 22.30
C ARG A 139 25.84 -10.87 23.02
N GLU A 140 26.84 -11.57 23.55
CA GLU A 140 27.98 -10.93 24.23
C GLU A 140 28.89 -10.17 23.25
N GLU A 141 29.03 -10.71 22.04
CA GLU A 141 29.86 -10.16 20.97
C GLU A 141 29.05 -9.99 19.68
N TYR A 142 29.28 -8.89 18.99
CA TYR A 142 28.73 -8.61 17.65
C TYR A 142 29.88 -8.46 16.67
N GLU A 143 29.74 -9.02 15.49
CA GLU A 143 30.68 -8.87 14.39
C GLU A 143 30.06 -7.96 13.34
N TYR A 144 30.80 -6.97 12.92
CA TYR A 144 30.46 -6.08 11.81
C TYR A 144 31.49 -6.21 10.72
N VAL A 145 31.04 -6.45 9.49
CA VAL A 145 31.91 -6.54 8.31
C VAL A 145 31.86 -5.18 7.61
N ASN A 146 32.99 -4.49 7.58
CA ASN A 146 33.15 -3.21 6.89
C ASN A 146 33.11 -3.39 5.37
N GLU A 147 32.92 -2.31 4.61
CA GLU A 147 32.88 -2.33 3.14
C GLU A 147 34.20 -2.82 2.52
N ASP A 148 35.33 -2.68 3.20
CA ASP A 148 36.66 -3.17 2.81
C ASP A 148 36.89 -4.65 3.15
N GLY A 149 35.90 -5.34 3.75
CA GLY A 149 35.96 -6.74 4.13
C GLY A 149 36.65 -6.99 5.49
N THR A 150 37.06 -5.94 6.22
CA THR A 150 37.56 -6.09 7.59
C THR A 150 36.43 -6.36 8.58
N VAL A 151 36.70 -7.22 9.58
CA VAL A 151 35.72 -7.60 10.59
C VAL A 151 36.05 -6.90 11.91
N GLU A 152 35.14 -6.06 12.38
CA GLU A 152 35.21 -5.46 13.70
C GLU A 152 34.36 -6.26 14.70
N LYS A 153 34.89 -6.46 15.92
CA LYS A 153 34.17 -7.15 17.00
C LYS A 153 33.86 -6.15 18.10
N TRP A 154 32.58 -6.10 18.44
CA TRP A 154 32.06 -5.24 19.51
C TRP A 154 31.59 -6.11 20.67
N LYS A 155 32.08 -5.79 21.88
CA LYS A 155 31.56 -6.41 23.10
C LYS A 155 30.56 -5.49 23.77
N LEU A 156 29.51 -6.07 24.32
CA LEU A 156 28.57 -5.31 25.15
C LEU A 156 29.31 -4.74 26.38
N PRO A 157 29.08 -3.45 26.70
CA PRO A 157 29.68 -2.83 27.89
C PRO A 157 29.08 -3.33 29.22
N LYS A 158 27.90 -3.96 29.15
CA LYS A 158 27.13 -4.56 30.26
C LYS A 158 27.02 -6.06 30.07
N SER A 159 26.73 -6.76 31.15
CA SER A 159 26.42 -8.20 31.06
C SER A 159 25.13 -8.44 30.24
N ILE A 160 25.03 -9.62 29.64
CA ILE A 160 23.82 -10.02 28.90
C ILE A 160 22.57 -9.93 29.80
N ASP A 161 22.70 -10.34 31.06
CA ASP A 161 21.58 -10.34 32.01
C ASP A 161 21.11 -8.92 32.34
N GLU A 162 22.04 -7.96 32.50
CA GLU A 162 21.70 -6.56 32.70
C GLU A 162 20.98 -5.98 31.47
N VAL A 163 21.47 -6.25 30.25
CA VAL A 163 20.84 -5.76 29.02
C VAL A 163 19.45 -6.37 28.83
N LYS A 164 19.30 -7.65 29.10
CA LYS A 164 17.99 -8.32 29.04
C LYS A 164 17.02 -7.78 30.08
N ALA A 165 17.48 -7.47 31.29
CA ALA A 165 16.65 -6.86 32.33
C ALA A 165 16.16 -5.47 31.90
N GLU A 166 17.02 -4.65 31.31
CA GLU A 166 16.65 -3.32 30.78
C GLU A 166 15.62 -3.42 29.63
N ILE A 167 15.81 -4.37 28.71
CA ILE A 167 14.83 -4.59 27.62
C ILE A 167 13.50 -5.07 28.20
N GLN A 168 13.52 -5.96 29.20
CA GLN A 168 12.29 -6.46 29.83
C GLN A 168 11.54 -5.33 30.55
N GLU A 169 12.26 -4.44 31.24
CA GLU A 169 11.66 -3.26 31.88
C GLU A 169 10.99 -2.35 30.84
N MET A 170 11.64 -2.10 29.68
CA MET A 170 11.03 -1.33 28.59
C MET A 170 9.77 -2.00 28.03
N ILE A 171 9.76 -3.33 27.91
CA ILE A 171 8.58 -4.11 27.48
C ILE A 171 7.43 -3.95 28.49
N ASP A 172 7.72 -4.03 29.77
CA ASP A 172 6.71 -3.93 30.83
C ASP A 172 6.10 -2.51 30.90
N ILE A 173 6.93 -1.48 30.77
CA ILE A 173 6.49 -0.09 30.70
C ILE A 173 5.62 0.12 29.46
N GLY A 174 6.12 -0.26 28.28
CA GLY A 174 5.40 -0.08 27.01
C GLY A 174 4.08 -0.86 26.97
N THR A 175 4.01 -2.01 27.62
CA THR A 175 2.77 -2.80 27.75
C THR A 175 1.72 -2.02 28.53
N LYS A 176 2.09 -1.44 29.69
CA LYS A 176 1.18 -0.61 30.50
C LYS A 176 0.68 0.63 29.76
N GLU A 177 1.61 1.30 29.05
CA GLU A 177 1.22 2.47 28.25
C GLU A 177 0.22 2.12 27.15
N ILE A 178 0.37 0.96 26.50
CA ILE A 178 -0.59 0.50 25.48
C ILE A 178 -1.94 0.17 26.12
N GLU A 179 -2.00 -0.45 27.29
CA GLU A 179 -3.24 -0.73 28.01
C GLU A 179 -3.98 0.57 28.35
N GLU A 180 -3.28 1.60 28.82
CA GLU A 180 -3.85 2.93 29.09
C GLU A 180 -4.39 3.58 27.81
N LEU A 181 -3.65 3.51 26.70
CA LEU A 181 -4.10 4.02 25.40
C LEU A 181 -5.34 3.26 24.88
N GLU A 182 -5.42 1.96 25.09
CA GLU A 182 -6.60 1.16 24.74
C GLU A 182 -7.83 1.57 25.55
N ALA A 183 -7.68 1.78 26.85
CA ALA A 183 -8.75 2.27 27.72
C ALA A 183 -9.25 3.66 27.28
N ASN A 184 -8.33 4.59 27.03
CA ASN A 184 -8.65 5.93 26.56
C ASN A 184 -9.33 5.90 25.18
N ARG A 185 -8.87 5.05 24.25
CA ARG A 185 -9.51 4.86 22.94
C ARG A 185 -10.93 4.34 23.08
N LEU A 186 -11.16 3.39 24.00
CA LEU A 186 -12.50 2.85 24.27
C LEU A 186 -13.45 3.94 24.79
N SER A 187 -12.98 4.76 25.72
CA SER A 187 -13.76 5.89 26.24
C SER A 187 -14.17 6.88 25.14
N ALA A 188 -13.23 7.25 24.25
CA ALA A 188 -13.55 8.12 23.12
C ALA A 188 -14.53 7.46 22.13
N PHE A 189 -14.42 6.15 21.91
CA PHE A 189 -15.36 5.40 21.08
C PHE A 189 -16.78 5.40 21.68
N ASP A 190 -16.89 5.14 22.98
CA ASP A 190 -18.18 5.13 23.69
C ASP A 190 -18.85 6.50 23.62
N GLU A 191 -18.11 7.60 23.80
CA GLU A 191 -18.61 8.96 23.66
C GLU A 191 -19.17 9.23 22.25
N LEU A 192 -18.43 8.79 21.20
CA LEU A 192 -18.89 8.91 19.82
C LEU A 192 -20.12 8.06 19.54
N ARG A 193 -20.20 6.84 20.09
CA ARG A 193 -21.33 5.93 19.93
C ARG A 193 -22.60 6.45 20.61
N GLU A 194 -22.50 6.99 21.82
CA GLU A 194 -23.62 7.60 22.54
C GLU A 194 -24.28 8.74 21.75
N LYS A 195 -23.50 9.42 20.92
CA LYS A 195 -23.96 10.51 20.05
C LYS A 195 -24.23 10.08 18.60
N ASN A 196 -24.15 8.78 18.29
CA ASN A 196 -24.30 8.19 16.94
C ASN A 196 -23.28 8.70 15.91
N TYR A 197 -22.04 8.95 16.33
CA TYR A 197 -20.93 9.39 15.45
C TYR A 197 -19.90 8.30 15.16
N GLU A 198 -20.07 7.07 15.63
CA GLU A 198 -19.17 5.94 15.39
C GLU A 198 -19.02 5.62 13.89
N HIS A 199 -20.04 5.91 13.09
CA HIS A 199 -20.02 5.71 11.65
C HIS A 199 -19.04 6.65 10.91
N TYR A 200 -18.48 7.64 11.59
CA TYR A 200 -17.41 8.47 11.05
C TYR A 200 -16.01 7.87 11.22
N LEU A 201 -15.84 6.81 12.00
CA LEU A 201 -14.59 6.10 12.19
C LEU A 201 -14.34 5.09 11.07
#